data_81743e0c430561e41a59f3098523ba6c
#
_entry.id   81743e0c430561e41a59f3098523ba6c
#
_cell.length_a   1.000
_cell.length_b   1.000
_cell.length_c   1.000
_cell.angle_alpha   90.00
_cell.angle_beta   90.00
_cell.angle_gamma   90.00
#
_symmetry.space_group_name_H-M   'P 1'
#
loop_
_entity.id
_entity.type
_entity.pdbx_description
1 polymer ?
#
loop_
_entity_poly.entity_id
_entity_poly.type
_entity_poly.pdbx_seq_one_letter_code
_entity_poly.pdbx_strand_id
1 'polypeptide(L)'
;MANYIEQYYQAMEDGNIIVSNRVRKQYQKLVQDIKEHPKYIFDDAKANRAIKFIETFCKHSKGELAGKPLKLALFQRAYISALFGFVDKETGYRRYTESFFFVARKSGKSTMLAAIALYMLMADGESGSEVYSVASKRDQANILFDQAHEMIKQSPDLNKNIRKRKADLYFPHNFSKMQSLGKNSNSLDGLNAHLVVIDELHSIQDRNLYEVMKQSQSARTQPLLIMITTAGTHRGTIFDDLYEYACNVVDGNFEDDNFLPIMYELDHKAEFKMPDRWQKANPALGISKKVEDLERKVARAKNNPNDLTGILTKDFNIRETTDSAWLTFEDIVNEATFDIKDFAGWYAIGGADLSITTDLSCATLLFVDPDTEIRYVHQMYWLPQDNLQKRVEEDKIPYDKWHEQGYLRLCSGNTIDYSDITDWFLEMLNEYDITPLWIYYDNYSARYWVDEMEAYGFKMIRTQQGARTLSLPMQNMGADLQKNKINYNNNPILKWCLTNTGVETDRNGNIVPIKNQSPKRRIDGTASMLDAYVGLFDNFEQFLRAM
;
A
#
# COMPACT_ATOMS: atom_id res chain seq x y z
N MET A 1 14.79 -25.80 22.88
CA MET A 1 13.38 -25.36 22.88
C MET A 1 12.87 -25.40 21.45
N ALA A 2 11.55 -25.38 21.23
CA ALA A 2 11.01 -25.46 19.88
C ALA A 2 11.22 -24.13 19.14
N ASN A 3 11.86 -24.16 17.97
CA ASN A 3 11.98 -23.02 17.07
C ASN A 3 10.81 -23.07 16.08
N TYR A 4 9.79 -22.25 16.32
CA TYR A 4 8.58 -22.27 15.49
C TYR A 4 8.75 -21.55 14.14
N ILE A 5 9.76 -20.69 13.98
CA ILE A 5 10.08 -20.08 12.68
C ILE A 5 10.63 -21.14 11.73
N GLU A 6 11.62 -21.93 12.19
CA GLU A 6 12.19 -23.03 11.40
C GLU A 6 11.15 -24.10 11.10
N GLN A 7 10.31 -24.48 12.10
CA GLN A 7 9.24 -25.46 11.88
C GLN A 7 8.23 -24.99 10.82
N TYR A 8 7.84 -23.71 10.86
CA TYR A 8 6.89 -23.16 9.90
C TYR A 8 7.50 -23.07 8.50
N TYR A 9 8.77 -22.65 8.40
CA TYR A 9 9.50 -22.62 7.14
C TYR A 9 9.70 -24.03 6.56
N GLN A 10 10.08 -25.01 7.37
CA GLN A 10 10.24 -26.38 6.92
C GLN A 10 8.91 -26.97 6.42
N ALA A 11 7.79 -26.69 7.10
CA ALA A 11 6.48 -27.13 6.63
C ALA A 11 6.06 -26.50 5.27
N MET A 12 6.55 -25.31 4.95
CA MET A 12 6.39 -24.70 3.62
C MET A 12 7.25 -25.39 2.56
N GLU A 13 8.52 -25.72 2.90
CA GLU A 13 9.44 -26.40 1.98
C GLU A 13 8.96 -27.85 1.68
N ASP A 14 8.42 -28.52 2.68
CA ASP A 14 7.84 -29.87 2.53
C ASP A 14 6.49 -29.89 1.78
N GLY A 15 5.94 -28.69 1.46
CA GLY A 15 4.64 -28.58 0.79
C GLY A 15 3.43 -28.85 1.69
N ASN A 16 3.63 -29.03 3.00
CA ASN A 16 2.55 -29.26 3.97
C ASN A 16 1.72 -28.01 4.25
N ILE A 17 2.31 -26.83 4.01
CA ILE A 17 1.67 -25.51 4.16
C ILE A 17 1.90 -24.70 2.89
N ILE A 18 0.82 -24.19 2.30
CA ILE A 18 0.86 -23.37 1.10
C ILE A 18 0.78 -21.91 1.50
N VAL A 19 1.79 -21.14 1.13
CA VAL A 19 1.90 -19.70 1.41
C VAL A 19 2.17 -18.90 0.14
N SER A 20 1.95 -17.59 0.19
CA SER A 20 2.35 -16.66 -0.87
C SER A 20 3.87 -16.57 -1.00
N ASN A 21 4.35 -16.10 -2.16
CA ASN A 21 5.77 -15.88 -2.41
C ASN A 21 6.39 -14.93 -1.38
N ARG A 22 5.67 -13.87 -0.96
CA ARG A 22 6.15 -12.91 0.04
C ARG A 22 6.29 -13.52 1.44
N VAL A 23 5.32 -14.34 1.86
CA VAL A 23 5.45 -15.07 3.14
C VAL A 23 6.64 -16.01 3.12
N ARG A 24 6.85 -16.75 2.04
CA ARG A 24 8.00 -17.64 1.87
C ARG A 24 9.32 -16.88 1.96
N LYS A 25 9.48 -15.80 1.18
CA LYS A 25 10.68 -14.95 1.21
C LYS A 25 10.97 -14.41 2.62
N GLN A 26 9.94 -13.90 3.30
CA GLN A 26 10.10 -13.33 4.64
C GLN A 26 10.56 -14.39 5.65
N TYR A 27 9.96 -15.58 5.66
CA TYR A 27 10.38 -16.65 6.57
C TYR A 27 11.74 -17.25 6.20
N GLN A 28 12.09 -17.29 4.92
CA GLN A 28 13.44 -17.64 4.46
C GLN A 28 14.48 -16.68 5.03
N LYS A 29 14.23 -15.36 4.98
CA LYS A 29 15.09 -14.33 5.59
C LYS A 29 15.20 -14.52 7.11
N LEU A 30 14.08 -14.77 7.80
CA LEU A 30 14.09 -15.03 9.25
C LEU A 30 14.93 -16.25 9.63
N VAL A 31 14.85 -17.36 8.87
CA VAL A 31 15.68 -18.56 9.08
C VAL A 31 17.15 -18.27 8.81
N GLN A 32 17.46 -17.46 7.81
CA GLN A 32 18.82 -17.02 7.57
C GLN A 32 19.35 -16.16 8.72
N ASP A 33 18.57 -15.21 9.20
CA ASP A 33 18.91 -14.33 10.33
C ASP A 33 19.09 -15.08 11.67
N ILE A 34 18.38 -16.22 11.87
CA ILE A 34 18.62 -17.11 13.00
C ILE A 34 20.01 -17.72 12.95
N LYS A 35 20.46 -18.11 11.75
CA LYS A 35 21.76 -18.75 11.57
C LYS A 35 22.89 -17.73 11.67
N GLU A 36 22.75 -16.59 11.03
CA GLU A 36 23.76 -15.55 11.01
C GLU A 36 23.15 -14.18 10.75
N HIS A 37 23.36 -13.27 11.70
CA HIS A 37 23.04 -11.85 11.54
C HIS A 37 24.11 -11.02 12.26
N PRO A 38 24.62 -9.92 11.68
CA PRO A 38 25.72 -9.16 12.28
C PRO A 38 25.37 -8.58 13.65
N LYS A 39 24.17 -8.07 13.83
CA LYS A 39 23.72 -7.31 15.01
C LYS A 39 22.78 -8.10 15.94
N TYR A 40 21.96 -9.00 15.41
CA TYR A 40 20.90 -9.66 16.18
C TYR A 40 21.16 -11.15 16.37
N ILE A 41 20.59 -11.71 17.43
CA ILE A 41 20.56 -13.16 17.70
C ILE A 41 19.12 -13.57 17.97
N PHE A 42 18.83 -14.85 17.75
CA PHE A 42 17.55 -15.42 18.09
C PHE A 42 17.60 -16.09 19.48
N ASP A 43 16.78 -15.61 20.42
CA ASP A 43 16.63 -16.12 21.78
C ASP A 43 15.36 -16.98 21.88
N ASP A 44 15.54 -18.29 21.81
CA ASP A 44 14.45 -19.27 21.96
C ASP A 44 13.68 -19.13 23.29
N ALA A 45 14.34 -18.71 24.36
CA ALA A 45 13.71 -18.57 25.67
C ALA A 45 12.71 -17.39 25.67
N LYS A 46 13.10 -16.26 25.08
CA LYS A 46 12.22 -15.09 24.94
C LYS A 46 11.04 -15.38 24.01
N ALA A 47 11.29 -16.01 22.85
CA ALA A 47 10.25 -16.42 21.92
C ALA A 47 9.23 -17.33 22.59
N ASN A 48 9.70 -18.38 23.25
CA ASN A 48 8.84 -19.38 23.91
C ASN A 48 8.17 -18.83 25.18
N ARG A 49 8.73 -17.82 25.84
CA ARG A 49 8.11 -17.15 27.00
C ARG A 49 6.78 -16.50 26.65
N ALA A 50 6.73 -15.74 25.54
CA ALA A 50 5.51 -15.10 25.09
C ALA A 50 4.44 -16.14 24.70
N ILE A 51 4.81 -17.18 23.94
CA ILE A 51 3.92 -18.27 23.55
C ILE A 51 3.38 -19.00 24.77
N LYS A 52 4.27 -19.38 25.72
CA LYS A 52 3.89 -20.09 26.94
C LYS A 52 2.96 -19.27 27.81
N PHE A 53 3.21 -17.95 27.95
CA PHE A 53 2.30 -17.06 28.66
C PHE A 53 0.90 -17.11 28.04
N ILE A 54 0.81 -16.94 26.72
CA ILE A 54 -0.46 -16.93 26.00
C ILE A 54 -1.20 -18.25 26.17
N GLU A 55 -0.55 -19.37 25.92
CA GLU A 55 -1.19 -20.69 25.97
C GLU A 55 -1.53 -21.16 27.40
N THR A 56 -0.85 -20.61 28.42
CA THR A 56 -1.12 -20.93 29.82
C THR A 56 -2.25 -20.08 30.40
N PHE A 57 -2.20 -18.76 30.17
CA PHE A 57 -3.07 -17.82 30.88
C PHE A 57 -4.25 -17.33 30.05
N CYS A 58 -4.10 -17.24 28.69
CA CYS A 58 -5.19 -16.75 27.87
C CYS A 58 -6.16 -17.86 27.50
N LYS A 59 -7.46 -17.54 27.54
CA LYS A 59 -8.53 -18.49 27.22
C LYS A 59 -9.45 -17.91 26.14
N HIS A 60 -10.07 -18.81 25.40
CA HIS A 60 -11.12 -18.40 24.46
C HIS A 60 -12.28 -17.74 25.20
N SER A 61 -12.77 -16.61 24.70
CA SER A 61 -13.86 -15.86 25.33
C SER A 61 -15.24 -16.20 24.76
N LYS A 62 -15.33 -16.73 23.53
CA LYS A 62 -16.57 -16.92 22.78
C LYS A 62 -16.63 -18.28 22.07
N GLY A 63 -17.85 -18.70 21.74
CA GLY A 63 -18.12 -19.91 20.96
C GLY A 63 -17.90 -21.21 21.74
N GLU A 64 -17.81 -22.31 21.03
CA GLU A 64 -17.67 -23.68 21.59
C GLU A 64 -16.37 -23.88 22.38
N LEU A 65 -15.39 -23.03 22.18
CA LEU A 65 -14.10 -23.06 22.87
C LEU A 65 -14.06 -22.16 24.11
N ALA A 66 -15.12 -21.42 24.43
CA ALA A 66 -15.15 -20.51 25.59
C ALA A 66 -14.66 -21.17 26.85
N GLY A 67 -13.74 -20.51 27.57
CA GLY A 67 -13.11 -21.03 28.80
C GLY A 67 -11.98 -22.04 28.59
N LYS A 68 -11.78 -22.58 27.38
CA LYS A 68 -10.65 -23.47 27.09
C LYS A 68 -9.36 -22.66 26.84
N PRO A 69 -8.18 -23.18 27.18
CA PRO A 69 -6.90 -22.55 26.90
C PRO A 69 -6.74 -22.20 25.41
N LEU A 70 -6.20 -21.05 25.14
CA LEU A 70 -5.89 -20.62 23.77
C LEU A 70 -4.70 -21.43 23.24
N LYS A 71 -4.92 -22.24 22.21
CA LYS A 71 -3.87 -22.96 21.50
C LYS A 71 -3.54 -22.21 20.22
N LEU A 72 -2.31 -21.74 20.10
CA LEU A 72 -1.84 -21.01 18.93
C LEU A 72 -1.57 -21.98 17.76
N ALA A 73 -2.04 -21.62 16.57
CA ALA A 73 -1.67 -22.32 15.34
C ALA A 73 -0.17 -22.07 15.01
N LEU A 74 0.42 -22.93 14.18
CA LEU A 74 1.86 -22.85 13.88
C LEU A 74 2.27 -21.49 13.30
N PHE A 75 1.48 -20.92 12.38
CA PHE A 75 1.75 -19.59 11.83
C PHE A 75 1.70 -18.47 12.89
N GLN A 76 0.82 -18.59 13.90
CA GLN A 76 0.76 -17.64 15.00
C GLN A 76 1.96 -17.77 15.93
N ARG A 77 2.37 -19.02 16.24
CA ARG A 77 3.59 -19.28 17.02
C ARG A 77 4.82 -18.76 16.30
N ALA A 78 4.92 -18.98 14.98
CA ALA A 78 6.03 -18.48 14.17
C ALA A 78 6.10 -16.93 14.16
N TYR A 79 4.95 -16.26 14.02
CA TYR A 79 4.87 -14.81 14.09
C TYR A 79 5.27 -14.27 15.46
N ILE A 80 4.74 -14.83 16.54
CA ILE A 80 5.08 -14.43 17.92
C ILE A 80 6.56 -14.71 18.22
N SER A 81 7.10 -15.82 17.72
CA SER A 81 8.54 -16.13 17.84
C SER A 81 9.39 -15.07 17.13
N ALA A 82 8.97 -14.62 15.94
CA ALA A 82 9.69 -13.57 15.22
C ALA A 82 9.66 -12.24 15.98
N LEU A 83 8.49 -11.84 16.51
CA LEU A 83 8.35 -10.60 17.28
C LEU A 83 9.22 -10.54 18.53
N PHE A 84 9.30 -11.64 19.28
CA PHE A 84 9.90 -11.63 20.62
C PHE A 84 11.24 -12.36 20.73
N GLY A 85 11.60 -13.19 19.74
CA GLY A 85 12.81 -14.00 19.78
C GLY A 85 14.06 -13.31 19.27
N PHE A 86 13.95 -12.40 18.30
CA PHE A 86 15.13 -11.68 17.83
C PHE A 86 15.48 -10.52 18.75
N VAL A 87 16.73 -10.51 19.22
CA VAL A 87 17.25 -9.50 20.15
C VAL A 87 18.63 -9.01 19.72
N ASP A 88 18.92 -7.77 20.04
CA ASP A 88 20.22 -7.15 19.84
C ASP A 88 21.27 -7.84 20.75
N LYS A 89 22.45 -8.15 20.20
CA LYS A 89 23.51 -8.91 20.88
C LYS A 89 24.09 -8.18 22.10
N GLU A 90 24.12 -6.86 22.07
CA GLU A 90 24.75 -6.06 23.12
C GLU A 90 23.74 -5.70 24.21
N THR A 91 22.53 -5.25 23.81
CA THR A 91 21.55 -4.74 24.75
C THR A 91 20.55 -5.79 25.22
N GLY A 92 20.38 -6.87 24.45
CA GLY A 92 19.33 -7.87 24.65
C GLY A 92 17.92 -7.36 24.37
N TYR A 93 17.79 -6.16 23.80
CA TYR A 93 16.48 -5.58 23.47
C TYR A 93 15.91 -6.17 22.18
N ARG A 94 14.58 -6.10 22.06
CA ARG A 94 13.85 -6.59 20.89
C ARG A 94 14.31 -5.91 19.60
N ARG A 95 14.52 -6.72 18.54
CA ARG A 95 14.84 -6.24 17.21
C ARG A 95 13.69 -5.50 16.58
N TYR A 96 12.53 -6.16 16.51
CA TYR A 96 11.37 -5.62 15.80
C TYR A 96 10.57 -4.67 16.68
N THR A 97 10.55 -3.41 16.32
CA THR A 97 9.76 -2.36 16.98
C THR A 97 8.48 -2.04 16.21
N GLU A 98 8.38 -2.48 14.96
CA GLU A 98 7.23 -2.25 14.10
C GLU A 98 6.90 -3.54 13.31
N SER A 99 5.62 -3.86 13.17
CA SER A 99 5.17 -5.01 12.40
C SER A 99 3.93 -4.69 11.57
N PHE A 100 3.95 -5.11 10.31
CA PHE A 100 2.82 -5.06 9.39
C PHE A 100 2.28 -6.47 9.18
N PHE A 101 1.13 -6.77 9.80
CA PHE A 101 0.50 -8.08 9.74
C PHE A 101 -0.72 -8.06 8.83
N PHE A 102 -0.52 -8.43 7.60
CA PHE A 102 -1.51 -8.44 6.54
C PHE A 102 -2.12 -9.82 6.38
N VAL A 103 -3.37 -10.02 6.79
CA VAL A 103 -4.02 -11.32 6.81
C VAL A 103 -5.53 -11.20 6.62
N ALA A 104 -6.12 -12.15 5.88
CA ALA A 104 -7.55 -12.18 5.60
C ALA A 104 -8.42 -12.29 6.87
N ARG A 105 -9.70 -11.94 6.73
CA ARG A 105 -10.68 -12.04 7.82
C ARG A 105 -10.82 -13.47 8.33
N LYS A 106 -11.17 -13.60 9.63
CA LYS A 106 -11.39 -14.89 10.34
C LYS A 106 -10.11 -15.71 10.56
N SER A 107 -8.93 -15.10 10.49
CA SER A 107 -7.64 -15.74 10.79
C SER A 107 -7.27 -15.71 12.29
N GLY A 108 -8.20 -15.38 13.18
CA GLY A 108 -7.96 -15.34 14.64
C GLY A 108 -7.11 -14.15 15.10
N LYS A 109 -6.94 -13.14 14.26
CA LYS A 109 -6.06 -11.97 14.48
C LYS A 109 -6.37 -11.23 15.79
N SER A 110 -7.62 -10.84 16.03
CA SER A 110 -7.99 -10.06 17.23
C SER A 110 -7.76 -10.85 18.51
N THR A 111 -8.01 -12.16 18.51
CA THR A 111 -7.75 -13.05 19.65
C THR A 111 -6.26 -13.15 19.95
N MET A 112 -5.43 -13.35 18.95
CA MET A 112 -3.97 -13.39 19.07
C MET A 112 -3.42 -12.05 19.58
N LEU A 113 -3.87 -10.94 19.02
CA LEU A 113 -3.40 -9.61 19.43
C LEU A 113 -3.85 -9.22 20.83
N ALA A 114 -5.06 -9.60 21.25
CA ALA A 114 -5.51 -9.40 22.62
C ALA A 114 -4.61 -10.16 23.61
N ALA A 115 -4.21 -11.38 23.25
CA ALA A 115 -3.29 -12.17 24.06
C ALA A 115 -1.87 -11.58 24.09
N ILE A 116 -1.36 -11.07 22.96
CA ILE A 116 -0.09 -10.32 22.89
C ILE A 116 -0.18 -9.06 23.76
N ALA A 117 -1.29 -8.33 23.70
CA ALA A 117 -1.51 -7.13 24.51
C ALA A 117 -1.47 -7.43 26.01
N LEU A 118 -2.05 -8.55 26.45
CA LEU A 118 -1.97 -9.02 27.84
C LEU A 118 -0.53 -9.43 28.24
N TYR A 119 0.21 -10.07 27.34
CA TYR A 119 1.62 -10.38 27.57
C TYR A 119 2.46 -9.10 27.74
N MET A 120 2.30 -8.13 26.86
CA MET A 120 2.99 -6.84 26.90
C MET A 120 2.61 -5.99 28.12
N LEU A 121 1.38 -6.14 28.60
CA LEU A 121 0.88 -5.48 29.81
C LEU A 121 1.53 -6.04 31.10
N MET A 122 1.76 -7.36 31.16
CA MET A 122 2.08 -8.05 32.41
C MET A 122 3.48 -8.65 32.48
N ALA A 123 4.02 -9.15 31.37
CA ALA A 123 5.12 -10.11 31.38
C ALA A 123 6.29 -9.79 30.44
N ASP A 124 6.20 -8.74 29.63
CA ASP A 124 7.27 -8.35 28.71
C ASP A 124 8.48 -7.70 29.43
N GLY A 125 8.30 -7.29 30.69
CA GLY A 125 9.38 -6.78 31.55
C GLY A 125 9.45 -5.24 31.66
N GLU A 126 8.55 -4.52 31.00
CA GLU A 126 8.47 -3.06 31.05
C GLU A 126 7.57 -2.60 32.21
N SER A 127 8.08 -1.74 33.09
CA SER A 127 7.29 -1.12 34.14
C SER A 127 6.50 0.09 33.62
N GLY A 128 5.26 0.27 34.11
CA GLY A 128 4.38 1.33 33.64
C GLY A 128 4.05 1.20 32.15
N SER A 129 3.93 -0.03 31.64
CA SER A 129 3.59 -0.30 30.26
C SER A 129 2.24 0.30 29.89
N GLU A 130 2.20 1.12 28.86
CA GLU A 130 0.99 1.66 28.27
C GLU A 130 0.68 0.90 26.98
N VAL A 131 -0.43 0.19 26.98
CA VAL A 131 -0.90 -0.63 25.86
C VAL A 131 -2.11 0.04 25.22
N TYR A 132 -2.06 0.31 23.93
CA TYR A 132 -3.13 1.00 23.21
C TYR A 132 -3.67 0.17 22.05
N SER A 133 -5.00 0.02 22.02
CA SER A 133 -5.74 -0.45 20.86
C SER A 133 -6.28 0.78 20.12
N VAL A 134 -5.94 0.93 18.84
CA VAL A 134 -6.22 2.12 18.04
C VAL A 134 -6.94 1.73 16.75
N ALA A 135 -7.97 2.49 16.36
CA ALA A 135 -8.66 2.36 15.09
C ALA A 135 -9.25 3.70 14.64
N SER A 136 -9.73 3.76 13.39
CA SER A 136 -10.42 4.95 12.85
C SER A 136 -11.63 5.37 13.68
N LYS A 137 -12.35 4.41 14.26
CA LYS A 137 -13.50 4.60 15.17
C LYS A 137 -13.21 3.94 16.52
N ARG A 138 -13.65 4.59 17.61
CA ARG A 138 -13.47 4.06 18.97
C ARG A 138 -14.13 2.70 19.18
N ASP A 139 -15.30 2.48 18.56
CA ASP A 139 -16.00 1.20 18.67
C ASP A 139 -15.18 0.04 18.06
N GLN A 140 -14.42 0.29 16.99
CA GLN A 140 -13.48 -0.69 16.43
C GLN A 140 -12.29 -0.93 17.37
N ALA A 141 -11.70 0.13 17.94
CA ALA A 141 -10.63 -0.01 18.91
C ALA A 141 -11.09 -0.79 20.16
N ASN A 142 -12.35 -0.65 20.56
CA ASN A 142 -12.95 -1.41 21.66
C ASN A 142 -12.98 -2.92 21.40
N ILE A 143 -13.05 -3.39 20.17
CA ILE A 143 -13.13 -4.83 19.85
C ILE A 143 -11.94 -5.59 20.46
N LEU A 144 -10.71 -5.08 20.27
CA LEU A 144 -9.52 -5.70 20.84
C LEU A 144 -9.48 -5.59 22.38
N PHE A 145 -9.85 -4.42 22.90
CA PHE A 145 -9.91 -4.16 24.33
C PHE A 145 -10.93 -5.08 25.04
N ASP A 146 -12.13 -5.20 24.47
CA ASP A 146 -13.18 -6.06 25.01
C ASP A 146 -12.78 -7.54 24.91
N GLN A 147 -12.10 -7.93 23.83
CA GLN A 147 -11.57 -9.29 23.69
C GLN A 147 -10.54 -9.60 24.80
N ALA A 148 -9.63 -8.66 25.11
CA ALA A 148 -8.68 -8.81 26.20
C ALA A 148 -9.40 -8.88 27.57
N HIS A 149 -10.39 -8.03 27.80
CA HIS A 149 -11.20 -8.04 29.02
C HIS A 149 -11.99 -9.35 29.20
N GLU A 150 -12.56 -9.88 28.13
CA GLU A 150 -13.27 -11.16 28.17
C GLU A 150 -12.28 -12.32 28.44
N MET A 151 -11.08 -12.31 27.88
CA MET A 151 -10.03 -13.28 28.20
C MET A 151 -9.65 -13.26 29.68
N ILE A 152 -9.53 -12.05 30.26
CA ILE A 152 -9.25 -11.89 31.71
C ILE A 152 -10.34 -12.55 32.54
N LYS A 153 -11.63 -12.32 32.22
CA LYS A 153 -12.76 -12.93 32.95
C LYS A 153 -12.76 -14.46 32.89
N GLN A 154 -12.31 -15.03 31.79
CA GLN A 154 -12.25 -16.49 31.62
C GLN A 154 -11.03 -17.13 32.30
N SER A 155 -10.02 -16.35 32.70
CA SER A 155 -8.79 -16.83 33.32
C SER A 155 -8.72 -16.40 34.78
N PRO A 156 -8.81 -17.35 35.75
CA PRO A 156 -8.72 -17.02 37.20
C PRO A 156 -7.44 -16.26 37.54
N ASP A 157 -6.30 -16.65 36.96
CA ASP A 157 -5.01 -16.02 37.22
C ASP A 157 -4.94 -14.58 36.71
N LEU A 158 -5.42 -14.33 35.48
CA LEU A 158 -5.48 -12.99 34.96
C LEU A 158 -6.48 -12.12 35.72
N ASN A 159 -7.66 -12.66 36.04
CA ASN A 159 -8.71 -11.93 36.74
C ASN A 159 -8.33 -11.53 38.16
N LYS A 160 -7.50 -12.34 38.84
CA LYS A 160 -6.97 -12.02 40.17
C LYS A 160 -6.00 -10.81 40.13
N ASN A 161 -5.26 -10.66 39.03
CA ASN A 161 -4.15 -9.72 38.95
C ASN A 161 -4.49 -8.41 38.19
N ILE A 162 -5.48 -8.43 37.30
CA ILE A 162 -5.85 -7.25 36.48
C ILE A 162 -7.18 -6.67 36.98
N ARG A 163 -7.21 -5.35 37.17
CA ARG A 163 -8.41 -4.61 37.58
C ARG A 163 -9.02 -3.89 36.41
N LYS A 164 -10.32 -4.12 36.15
CA LYS A 164 -11.09 -3.29 35.20
C LYS A 164 -11.48 -1.99 35.89
N ARG A 165 -10.97 -0.86 35.38
CA ARG A 165 -11.39 0.48 35.78
C ARG A 165 -12.34 1.07 34.72
N LYS A 166 -12.83 2.29 34.93
CA LYS A 166 -13.79 2.94 34.01
C LYS A 166 -13.29 3.01 32.57
N ALA A 167 -12.01 3.35 32.38
CA ALA A 167 -11.44 3.60 31.07
C ALA A 167 -10.36 2.59 30.63
N ASP A 168 -9.88 1.75 31.54
CA ASP A 168 -8.74 0.87 31.25
C ASP A 168 -8.81 -0.49 31.97
N LEU A 169 -7.88 -1.37 31.56
CA LEU A 169 -7.46 -2.56 32.28
C LEU A 169 -6.15 -2.21 32.97
N TYR A 170 -6.09 -2.34 34.26
CA TYR A 170 -4.95 -1.91 35.08
C TYR A 170 -4.28 -3.11 35.77
N PHE A 171 -2.96 -3.22 35.60
CA PHE A 171 -2.13 -4.21 36.28
C PHE A 171 -1.32 -3.53 37.39
N PRO A 172 -1.72 -3.72 38.70
CA PRO A 172 -1.14 -2.96 39.79
C PRO A 172 0.33 -3.25 40.09
N HIS A 173 0.80 -4.47 39.79
CA HIS A 173 2.14 -4.94 40.17
C HIS A 173 3.28 -4.11 39.52
N ASN A 174 3.05 -3.59 38.34
CA ASN A 174 4.03 -2.76 37.63
C ASN A 174 3.43 -1.44 37.09
N PHE A 175 2.24 -1.04 37.56
CA PHE A 175 1.53 0.18 37.19
C PHE A 175 1.13 0.27 35.71
N SER A 176 1.03 -0.86 35.02
CA SER A 176 0.69 -0.91 33.60
C SER A 176 -0.80 -0.74 33.33
N LYS A 177 -1.16 -0.19 32.17
CA LYS A 177 -2.55 0.03 31.75
C LYS A 177 -2.76 -0.32 30.27
N MET A 178 -3.97 -0.78 29.94
CA MET A 178 -4.42 -0.96 28.55
C MET A 178 -5.68 -0.14 28.31
N GLN A 179 -5.72 0.60 27.19
CA GLN A 179 -6.83 1.48 26.80
C GLN A 179 -7.16 1.34 25.31
N SER A 180 -8.41 1.67 24.94
CA SER A 180 -8.83 1.84 23.55
C SER A 180 -8.90 3.32 23.18
N LEU A 181 -8.35 3.68 22.02
CA LEU A 181 -8.30 5.05 21.50
C LEU A 181 -8.92 5.12 20.11
N GLY A 182 -9.73 6.14 19.86
CA GLY A 182 -10.26 6.46 18.53
C GLY A 182 -9.60 7.73 17.98
N LYS A 183 -9.74 7.98 16.67
CA LYS A 183 -9.16 9.14 15.97
C LYS A 183 -9.43 10.50 16.65
N ASN A 184 -10.60 10.68 17.27
CA ASN A 184 -11.04 11.94 17.88
C ASN A 184 -10.71 12.06 19.37
N SER A 185 -9.82 11.23 19.91
CA SER A 185 -9.37 11.42 21.28
C SER A 185 -8.41 12.63 21.31
N ASN A 186 -8.88 13.76 21.84
CA ASN A 186 -8.14 15.01 22.04
C ASN A 186 -6.89 14.89 22.95
N SER A 187 -6.40 13.67 23.20
CA SER A 187 -5.33 13.33 24.13
C SER A 187 -4.33 12.34 23.55
N LEU A 188 -4.08 12.37 22.24
CA LEU A 188 -3.06 11.53 21.63
C LEU A 188 -1.64 12.08 21.90
N ASP A 189 -1.51 13.37 22.19
CA ASP A 189 -0.26 13.97 22.60
C ASP A 189 0.07 13.63 24.06
N GLY A 190 1.33 13.37 24.34
CA GLY A 190 1.83 13.05 25.69
C GLY A 190 1.65 11.60 26.13
N LEU A 191 1.27 10.68 25.23
CA LEU A 191 1.29 9.25 25.48
C LEU A 191 2.72 8.70 25.51
N ASN A 192 2.94 7.64 26.31
CA ASN A 192 4.20 6.92 26.36
C ASN A 192 3.96 5.42 26.11
N ALA A 193 3.65 5.10 24.85
CA ALA A 193 3.15 3.80 24.47
C ALA A 193 4.25 2.73 24.45
N HIS A 194 4.01 1.61 25.15
CA HIS A 194 4.84 0.41 25.05
C HIS A 194 4.37 -0.52 23.92
N LEU A 195 3.05 -0.73 23.82
CA LEU A 195 2.43 -1.42 22.69
C LEU A 195 1.34 -0.54 22.07
N VAL A 196 1.38 -0.38 20.78
CA VAL A 196 0.28 0.15 19.96
C VAL A 196 -0.18 -0.93 19.00
N VAL A 197 -1.48 -1.22 18.98
CA VAL A 197 -2.10 -2.08 17.97
C VAL A 197 -3.05 -1.21 17.14
N ILE A 198 -2.72 -1.01 15.87
CA ILE A 198 -3.59 -0.33 14.91
C ILE A 198 -4.39 -1.38 14.15
N ASP A 199 -5.70 -1.46 14.41
CA ASP A 199 -6.58 -2.43 13.73
C ASP A 199 -7.28 -1.78 12.53
N GLU A 200 -7.49 -2.59 11.49
CA GLU A 200 -8.11 -2.20 10.22
C GLU A 200 -7.45 -0.95 9.59
N LEU A 201 -6.11 -0.99 9.48
CA LEU A 201 -5.28 0.10 8.93
C LEU A 201 -5.81 0.66 7.60
N HIS A 202 -6.38 -0.21 6.72
CA HIS A 202 -6.98 0.20 5.46
C HIS A 202 -8.13 1.20 5.59
N SER A 203 -8.72 1.32 6.78
CA SER A 203 -9.81 2.27 7.07
C SER A 203 -9.32 3.63 7.57
N ILE A 204 -8.02 3.77 7.82
CA ILE A 204 -7.41 5.00 8.32
C ILE A 204 -7.01 5.86 7.12
N GLN A 205 -7.72 6.97 6.94
CA GLN A 205 -7.46 7.91 5.84
C GLN A 205 -6.38 8.95 6.19
N ASP A 206 -6.21 9.24 7.48
CA ASP A 206 -5.31 10.27 7.98
C ASP A 206 -4.04 9.63 8.53
N ARG A 207 -2.91 9.94 7.90
CA ARG A 207 -1.59 9.48 8.32
C ARG A 207 -1.23 9.94 9.74
N ASN A 208 -1.76 11.09 10.17
CA ASN A 208 -1.43 11.68 11.46
C ASN A 208 -1.65 10.73 12.64
N LEU A 209 -2.70 9.90 12.60
CA LEU A 209 -2.96 8.92 13.66
C LEU A 209 -1.80 7.92 13.82
N TYR A 210 -1.26 7.42 12.71
CA TYR A 210 -0.10 6.52 12.72
C TYR A 210 1.15 7.24 13.24
N GLU A 211 1.43 8.45 12.75
CA GLU A 211 2.64 9.21 13.12
C GLU A 211 2.64 9.56 14.63
N VAL A 212 1.52 10.05 15.16
CA VAL A 212 1.40 10.36 16.60
C VAL A 212 1.58 9.11 17.44
N MET A 213 0.98 7.98 17.05
CA MET A 213 1.16 6.72 17.78
C MET A 213 2.60 6.22 17.72
N LYS A 214 3.28 6.34 16.59
CA LYS A 214 4.70 5.99 16.44
C LYS A 214 5.59 6.91 17.29
N GLN A 215 5.35 8.22 17.26
CA GLN A 215 6.09 9.20 18.07
C GLN A 215 5.88 8.98 19.58
N SER A 216 4.69 8.55 20.01
CA SER A 216 4.41 8.26 21.43
C SER A 216 5.30 7.19 22.04
N GLN A 217 5.99 6.41 21.21
CA GLN A 217 6.87 5.31 21.60
C GLN A 217 8.34 5.72 21.79
N SER A 218 8.71 6.94 21.44
CA SER A 218 10.10 7.41 21.36
C SER A 218 10.89 7.34 22.67
N ALA A 219 10.20 7.39 23.82
CA ALA A 219 10.82 7.29 25.14
C ALA A 219 10.92 5.84 25.68
N ARG A 220 10.39 4.84 24.97
CA ARG A 220 10.43 3.44 25.39
C ARG A 220 11.65 2.73 24.83
N THR A 221 12.20 1.83 25.62
CA THR A 221 13.39 1.06 25.23
C THR A 221 13.06 -0.07 24.25
N GLN A 222 11.92 -0.73 24.43
CA GLN A 222 11.49 -1.87 23.63
C GLN A 222 10.03 -1.72 23.17
N PRO A 223 9.67 -0.60 22.52
CA PRO A 223 8.30 -0.41 22.05
C PRO A 223 7.93 -1.43 20.97
N LEU A 224 6.63 -1.59 20.74
CA LEU A 224 6.11 -2.40 19.64
C LEU A 224 4.88 -1.73 19.05
N LEU A 225 4.88 -1.49 17.75
CA LEU A 225 3.74 -1.03 16.96
C LEU A 225 3.32 -2.17 16.03
N ILE A 226 2.10 -2.68 16.18
CA ILE A 226 1.56 -3.72 15.30
C ILE A 226 0.43 -3.11 14.47
N MET A 227 0.60 -3.07 13.18
CA MET A 227 -0.43 -2.71 12.22
C MET A 227 -1.05 -3.97 11.65
N ILE A 228 -2.38 -4.08 11.76
CA ILE A 228 -3.10 -5.24 11.26
C ILE A 228 -4.23 -4.80 10.34
N THR A 229 -4.37 -5.50 9.21
CA THR A 229 -5.34 -5.13 8.19
C THR A 229 -5.66 -6.25 7.21
N THR A 230 -6.73 -6.03 6.44
CA THR A 230 -7.02 -6.68 5.15
C THR A 230 -6.78 -5.67 4.02
N ALA A 231 -6.88 -6.09 2.77
CA ALA A 231 -6.64 -5.20 1.61
C ALA A 231 -7.55 -3.97 1.55
N GLY A 232 -8.78 -4.06 2.10
CA GLY A 232 -9.75 -2.97 1.99
C GLY A 232 -10.04 -2.57 0.54
N THR A 233 -10.91 -1.58 0.36
CA THR A 233 -11.27 -1.05 -0.97
C THR A 233 -10.83 0.40 -1.17
N HIS A 234 -10.48 1.11 -0.09
CA HIS A 234 -9.97 2.47 -0.18
C HIS A 234 -8.50 2.45 -0.60
N ARG A 235 -8.13 3.37 -1.50
CA ARG A 235 -6.76 3.52 -2.03
C ARG A 235 -6.25 4.93 -1.75
N GLY A 236 -4.90 5.12 -1.84
CA GLY A 236 -4.23 6.38 -1.52
C GLY A 236 -4.30 6.73 -0.04
N THR A 237 -4.25 5.72 0.81
CA THR A 237 -4.25 5.83 2.26
C THR A 237 -2.89 5.39 2.81
N ILE A 238 -2.66 5.63 4.10
CA ILE A 238 -1.45 5.14 4.79
C ILE A 238 -1.25 3.62 4.62
N PHE A 239 -2.32 2.85 4.41
CA PHE A 239 -2.23 1.42 4.12
C PHE A 239 -1.47 1.16 2.82
N ASP A 240 -1.73 1.92 1.76
CA ASP A 240 -1.07 1.69 0.46
C ASP A 240 0.43 1.99 0.56
N ASP A 241 0.83 3.07 1.24
CA ASP A 241 2.23 3.43 1.46
C ASP A 241 2.96 2.34 2.26
N LEU A 242 2.35 1.88 3.36
CA LEU A 242 2.94 0.84 4.20
C LEU A 242 2.95 -0.54 3.54
N TYR A 243 1.96 -0.84 2.70
CA TYR A 243 1.95 -2.06 1.90
C TYR A 243 3.09 -2.05 0.87
N GLU A 244 3.29 -0.94 0.16
CA GLU A 244 4.39 -0.81 -0.81
C GLU A 244 5.74 -0.86 -0.11
N TYR A 245 5.88 -0.17 1.03
CA TYR A 245 7.08 -0.27 1.87
C TYR A 245 7.35 -1.71 2.32
N ALA A 246 6.32 -2.42 2.78
CA ALA A 246 6.43 -3.83 3.19
C ALA A 246 6.86 -4.74 2.02
N CYS A 247 6.32 -4.52 0.81
CA CYS A 247 6.74 -5.23 -0.39
C CYS A 247 8.23 -5.02 -0.66
N ASN A 248 8.70 -3.77 -0.64
CA ASN A 248 10.10 -3.43 -0.90
C ASN A 248 11.06 -4.04 0.15
N VAL A 249 10.66 -4.09 1.42
CA VAL A 249 11.45 -4.75 2.47
C VAL A 249 11.51 -6.27 2.26
N VAL A 250 10.38 -6.91 1.91
CA VAL A 250 10.34 -8.36 1.64
C VAL A 250 11.12 -8.73 0.38
N ASP A 251 11.06 -7.88 -0.65
CA ASP A 251 11.75 -8.11 -1.92
C ASP A 251 13.25 -7.76 -1.85
N GLY A 252 13.72 -7.18 -0.72
CA GLY A 252 15.12 -6.83 -0.49
C GLY A 252 15.56 -5.52 -1.15
N ASN A 253 14.62 -4.71 -1.63
CA ASN A 253 14.90 -3.38 -2.20
C ASN A 253 15.20 -2.34 -1.10
N PHE A 254 14.64 -2.54 0.10
CA PHE A 254 14.91 -1.71 1.28
C PHE A 254 15.40 -2.58 2.43
N GLU A 255 16.41 -2.09 3.15
CA GLU A 255 16.86 -2.70 4.40
C GLU A 255 16.20 -1.99 5.59
N ASP A 256 15.38 -2.70 6.35
CA ASP A 256 14.84 -2.26 7.63
C ASP A 256 14.83 -3.40 8.63
N ASP A 257 15.81 -3.36 9.53
CA ASP A 257 16.01 -4.38 10.56
C ASP A 257 14.94 -4.38 11.65
N ASN A 258 14.23 -3.27 11.82
CA ASN A 258 13.28 -3.06 12.90
C ASN A 258 11.82 -3.26 12.46
N PHE A 259 11.57 -3.46 11.18
CA PHE A 259 10.25 -3.65 10.58
C PHE A 259 10.03 -5.13 10.22
N LEU A 260 8.92 -5.72 10.69
CA LEU A 260 8.54 -7.11 10.41
C LEU A 260 7.26 -7.16 9.57
N PRO A 261 7.35 -7.24 8.24
CA PRO A 261 6.20 -7.46 7.37
C PRO A 261 5.86 -8.95 7.26
N ILE A 262 4.61 -9.34 7.54
CA ILE A 262 4.07 -10.68 7.29
C ILE A 262 2.80 -10.53 6.46
N MET A 263 2.84 -10.98 5.19
CA MET A 263 1.84 -10.63 4.17
C MET A 263 1.15 -11.89 3.61
N TYR A 264 0.03 -12.29 4.23
CA TYR A 264 -0.81 -13.38 3.75
C TYR A 264 -1.81 -12.88 2.71
N GLU A 265 -1.52 -13.14 1.46
CA GLU A 265 -2.30 -12.75 0.29
C GLU A 265 -2.19 -13.81 -0.82
N LEU A 266 -3.05 -13.78 -1.81
CA LEU A 266 -2.82 -14.54 -3.04
C LEU A 266 -1.72 -13.86 -3.86
N ASP A 267 -0.92 -14.64 -4.58
CA ASP A 267 0.11 -14.06 -5.48
C ASP A 267 -0.54 -13.44 -6.73
N HIS A 268 -1.64 -14.04 -7.22
CA HIS A 268 -2.39 -13.56 -8.38
C HIS A 268 -3.89 -13.62 -8.16
N LYS A 269 -4.63 -12.66 -8.71
CA LYS A 269 -6.10 -12.60 -8.64
C LYS A 269 -6.77 -13.90 -9.10
N ALA A 270 -6.28 -14.53 -10.18
CA ALA A 270 -6.84 -15.77 -10.72
C ALA A 270 -6.88 -16.94 -9.72
N GLU A 271 -5.99 -16.94 -8.72
CA GLU A 271 -5.89 -17.99 -7.70
C GLU A 271 -7.12 -18.08 -6.78
N PHE A 272 -7.98 -17.03 -6.73
CA PHE A 272 -9.23 -17.12 -5.96
C PHE A 272 -10.16 -18.24 -6.43
N LYS A 273 -10.02 -18.68 -7.68
CA LYS A 273 -10.76 -19.79 -8.28
C LYS A 273 -10.18 -21.17 -7.93
N MET A 274 -8.98 -21.23 -7.32
CA MET A 274 -8.18 -22.43 -7.06
C MET A 274 -8.19 -22.75 -5.56
N PRO A 275 -9.02 -23.68 -5.06
CA PRO A 275 -9.15 -23.96 -3.62
C PRO A 275 -7.83 -24.35 -2.94
N ASP A 276 -6.93 -25.02 -3.64
CA ASP A 276 -5.59 -25.39 -3.18
C ASP A 276 -4.69 -24.17 -2.89
N ARG A 277 -4.98 -22.99 -3.46
CA ARG A 277 -4.22 -21.76 -3.27
C ARG A 277 -4.76 -20.86 -2.13
N TRP A 278 -5.97 -21.11 -1.65
CA TRP A 278 -6.64 -20.23 -0.69
C TRP A 278 -5.90 -20.07 0.65
N GLN A 279 -5.11 -21.07 1.04
CA GLN A 279 -4.31 -21.02 2.25
C GLN A 279 -3.27 -19.90 2.22
N LYS A 280 -2.81 -19.43 1.03
CA LYS A 280 -1.89 -18.31 0.89
C LYS A 280 -2.36 -17.05 1.60
N ALA A 281 -3.65 -16.71 1.48
CA ALA A 281 -4.26 -15.57 2.14
C ALA A 281 -4.90 -15.94 3.49
N ASN A 282 -5.18 -17.22 3.72
CA ASN A 282 -5.94 -17.74 4.84
C ASN A 282 -5.15 -18.81 5.62
N PRO A 283 -4.10 -18.43 6.39
CA PRO A 283 -3.28 -19.41 7.12
C PRO A 283 -4.07 -20.18 8.19
N ALA A 284 -5.25 -19.70 8.57
CA ALA A 284 -6.16 -20.33 9.52
C ALA A 284 -7.30 -21.13 8.86
N LEU A 285 -7.22 -21.37 7.54
CA LEU A 285 -8.22 -22.17 6.82
C LEU A 285 -8.22 -23.61 7.33
N GLY A 286 -9.40 -24.13 7.66
CA GLY A 286 -9.56 -25.44 8.33
C GLY A 286 -9.31 -25.43 9.84
N ILE A 287 -8.84 -24.32 10.43
CA ILE A 287 -8.60 -24.15 11.87
C ILE A 287 -9.69 -23.25 12.47
N SER A 288 -9.68 -21.96 12.20
CA SER A 288 -10.68 -20.99 12.66
C SER A 288 -11.60 -20.48 11.55
N LYS A 289 -11.23 -20.66 10.28
CA LYS A 289 -12.01 -20.33 9.10
C LYS A 289 -12.46 -21.62 8.41
N LYS A 290 -13.77 -21.82 8.29
CA LYS A 290 -14.34 -23.01 7.66
C LYS A 290 -14.13 -22.99 6.14
N VAL A 291 -13.68 -24.11 5.57
CA VAL A 291 -13.47 -24.26 4.12
C VAL A 291 -14.78 -24.10 3.35
N GLU A 292 -15.85 -24.74 3.83
CA GLU A 292 -17.17 -24.75 3.19
C GLU A 292 -17.81 -23.35 3.15
N ASP A 293 -17.49 -22.48 4.13
CA ASP A 293 -17.96 -21.08 4.10
C ASP A 293 -17.28 -20.28 3.00
N LEU A 294 -15.97 -20.48 2.82
CA LEU A 294 -15.21 -19.83 1.77
C LEU A 294 -15.61 -20.34 0.38
N GLU A 295 -15.84 -21.66 0.23
CA GLU A 295 -16.34 -22.26 -1.01
C GLU A 295 -17.68 -21.66 -1.45
N ARG A 296 -18.64 -21.53 -0.51
CA ARG A 296 -19.94 -20.91 -0.80
C ARG A 296 -19.81 -19.47 -1.24
N LYS A 297 -18.94 -18.68 -0.58
CA LYS A 297 -18.67 -17.30 -0.96
C LYS A 297 -18.10 -17.19 -2.37
N VAL A 298 -17.09 -18.00 -2.67
CA VAL A 298 -16.45 -18.02 -4.00
C VAL A 298 -17.43 -18.45 -5.08
N ALA A 299 -18.24 -19.50 -4.84
CA ALA A 299 -19.27 -19.94 -5.78
C ALA A 299 -20.29 -18.82 -6.07
N ARG A 300 -20.69 -18.06 -5.03
CA ARG A 300 -21.60 -16.92 -5.19
C ARG A 300 -20.94 -15.78 -5.98
N ALA A 301 -19.69 -15.47 -5.70
CA ALA A 301 -18.96 -14.40 -6.38
C ALA A 301 -18.70 -14.67 -7.86
N LYS A 302 -18.56 -15.94 -8.25
CA LYS A 302 -18.45 -16.34 -9.67
C LYS A 302 -19.69 -15.96 -10.48
N ASN A 303 -20.85 -15.91 -9.82
CA ASN A 303 -22.15 -15.62 -10.46
C ASN A 303 -22.66 -14.20 -10.20
N ASN A 304 -22.00 -13.43 -9.28
CA ASN A 304 -22.39 -12.07 -8.93
C ASN A 304 -21.14 -11.18 -8.79
N PRO A 305 -20.85 -10.35 -9.81
CA PRO A 305 -19.69 -9.46 -9.80
C PRO A 305 -19.64 -8.50 -8.60
N ASN A 306 -20.81 -8.08 -8.08
CA ASN A 306 -20.87 -7.17 -6.92
C ASN A 306 -20.33 -7.80 -5.62
N ASP A 307 -20.40 -9.14 -5.49
CA ASP A 307 -19.85 -9.84 -4.34
C ASP A 307 -18.32 -10.08 -4.48
N LEU A 308 -17.80 -10.00 -5.71
CA LEU A 308 -16.41 -10.39 -6.04
C LEU A 308 -15.39 -9.49 -5.34
N THR A 309 -15.52 -8.16 -5.48
CA THR A 309 -14.60 -7.19 -4.84
C THR A 309 -14.52 -7.40 -3.33
N GLY A 310 -15.68 -7.65 -2.68
CA GLY A 310 -15.73 -7.91 -1.25
C GLY A 310 -14.98 -9.17 -0.82
N ILE A 311 -15.03 -10.23 -1.62
CA ILE A 311 -14.33 -11.49 -1.35
C ILE A 311 -12.84 -11.35 -1.63
N LEU A 312 -12.48 -10.74 -2.76
CA LEU A 312 -11.07 -10.53 -3.13
C LEU A 312 -10.33 -9.72 -2.07
N THR A 313 -10.93 -8.62 -1.60
CA THR A 313 -10.28 -7.74 -0.61
C THR A 313 -10.29 -8.30 0.82
N LYS A 314 -11.38 -8.95 1.26
CA LYS A 314 -11.56 -9.34 2.67
C LYS A 314 -11.15 -10.77 2.97
N ASP A 315 -11.31 -11.68 1.99
CA ASP A 315 -11.05 -13.10 2.15
C ASP A 315 -9.74 -13.55 1.46
N PHE A 316 -9.24 -12.79 0.47
CA PHE A 316 -8.03 -13.15 -0.27
C PHE A 316 -6.93 -12.10 -0.26
N ASN A 317 -7.17 -10.94 0.34
CA ASN A 317 -6.23 -9.83 0.42
C ASN A 317 -5.70 -9.34 -0.94
N ILE A 318 -6.49 -9.53 -1.99
CA ILE A 318 -6.21 -8.91 -3.29
C ILE A 318 -6.60 -7.44 -3.21
N ARG A 319 -5.69 -6.56 -3.59
CA ARG A 319 -5.94 -5.12 -3.64
C ARG A 319 -6.84 -4.82 -4.83
N GLU A 320 -8.13 -4.68 -4.57
CA GLU A 320 -9.11 -4.19 -5.54
C GLU A 320 -9.34 -2.71 -5.34
N THR A 321 -9.57 -2.02 -6.43
CA THR A 321 -9.98 -0.62 -6.44
C THR A 321 -11.51 -0.52 -6.30
N THR A 322 -12.02 0.64 -5.89
CA THR A 322 -13.47 0.91 -5.86
C THR A 322 -14.07 0.90 -7.26
N ASP A 323 -15.39 0.79 -7.35
CA ASP A 323 -16.14 0.76 -8.63
C ASP A 323 -15.88 1.94 -9.58
N SER A 324 -15.24 3.01 -9.08
CA SER A 324 -14.82 4.17 -9.89
C SER A 324 -13.38 4.09 -10.40
N ALA A 325 -12.59 3.09 -10.05
CA ALA A 325 -11.24 2.99 -10.59
C ALA A 325 -11.27 2.57 -12.06
N TRP A 326 -10.45 3.23 -12.85
CA TRP A 326 -10.36 2.95 -14.26
C TRP A 326 -9.70 1.60 -14.58
N LEU A 327 -8.55 1.32 -13.95
CA LEU A 327 -7.73 0.13 -14.18
C LEU A 327 -7.36 -0.53 -12.86
N THR A 328 -7.02 -1.82 -12.91
CA THR A 328 -6.44 -2.54 -11.77
C THR A 328 -4.95 -2.20 -11.64
N PHE A 329 -4.37 -2.46 -10.48
CA PHE A 329 -2.93 -2.25 -10.29
C PHE A 329 -2.11 -3.16 -11.23
N GLU A 330 -2.57 -4.38 -11.48
CA GLU A 330 -1.93 -5.33 -12.41
C GLU A 330 -1.92 -4.80 -13.86
N ASP A 331 -2.97 -4.08 -14.28
CA ASP A 331 -3.07 -3.47 -15.61
C ASP A 331 -2.10 -2.29 -15.78
N ILE A 332 -1.74 -1.63 -14.65
CA ILE A 332 -0.91 -0.41 -14.63
C ILE A 332 0.58 -0.74 -14.58
N VAL A 333 0.97 -1.82 -13.87
CA VAL A 333 2.38 -2.14 -13.64
C VAL A 333 3.06 -2.58 -14.93
N ASN A 334 4.03 -1.78 -15.39
CA ASN A 334 4.99 -2.14 -16.41
C ASN A 334 6.38 -1.70 -15.95
N GLU A 335 7.31 -2.65 -15.78
CA GLU A 335 8.68 -2.40 -15.31
C GLU A 335 9.68 -2.23 -16.47
N ALA A 336 9.22 -2.32 -17.71
CA ALA A 336 10.06 -2.16 -18.88
C ALA A 336 10.58 -0.71 -18.98
N THR A 337 11.84 -0.58 -19.34
CA THR A 337 12.51 0.72 -19.52
C THR A 337 13.05 0.86 -20.94
N PHE A 338 13.36 2.09 -21.34
CA PHE A 338 14.01 2.44 -22.59
C PHE A 338 14.90 3.68 -22.42
N ASP A 339 15.88 3.86 -23.28
CA ASP A 339 16.63 5.13 -23.36
C ASP A 339 15.95 6.04 -24.41
N ILE A 340 15.67 7.30 -24.05
CA ILE A 340 15.06 8.28 -24.97
C ILE A 340 15.93 8.51 -26.20
N LYS A 341 17.22 8.29 -26.14
CA LYS A 341 18.17 8.39 -27.26
C LYS A 341 17.93 7.36 -28.35
N ASP A 342 17.27 6.24 -28.03
CA ASP A 342 16.92 5.21 -29.01
C ASP A 342 15.86 5.69 -30.02
N PHE A 343 15.19 6.83 -29.71
CA PHE A 343 14.15 7.45 -30.53
C PHE A 343 14.66 8.63 -31.37
N ALA A 344 15.99 8.81 -31.52
CA ALA A 344 16.53 9.83 -32.41
C ALA A 344 16.05 9.64 -33.86
N GLY A 345 15.55 10.69 -34.46
CA GLY A 345 14.94 10.66 -35.80
C GLY A 345 13.47 10.21 -35.83
N TRP A 346 12.87 9.87 -34.67
CA TRP A 346 11.47 9.45 -34.62
C TRP A 346 10.50 10.64 -34.54
N TYR A 347 9.30 10.39 -35.04
CA TYR A 347 8.17 11.28 -34.83
C TYR A 347 7.39 10.89 -33.58
N ALA A 348 6.83 11.89 -32.90
CA ALA A 348 6.01 11.71 -31.72
C ALA A 348 4.70 12.49 -31.82
N ILE A 349 3.73 12.09 -30.96
CA ILE A 349 2.55 12.91 -30.68
C ILE A 349 2.73 13.49 -29.29
N GLY A 350 2.65 14.82 -29.17
CA GLY A 350 2.72 15.51 -27.88
C GLY A 350 1.37 15.55 -27.18
N GLY A 351 1.40 15.51 -25.84
CA GLY A 351 0.28 15.80 -24.96
C GLY A 351 0.72 16.74 -23.86
N ALA A 352 -0.17 17.63 -23.38
CA ALA A 352 0.17 18.53 -22.28
C ALA A 352 -1.04 18.82 -21.38
N ASP A 353 -0.88 18.58 -20.09
CA ASP A 353 -1.79 18.98 -19.04
C ASP A 353 -1.13 20.08 -18.19
N LEU A 354 -1.70 21.28 -18.20
CA LEU A 354 -1.09 22.49 -17.68
C LEU A 354 -1.79 23.00 -16.42
N SER A 355 -1.03 23.24 -15.37
CA SER A 355 -1.48 23.86 -14.12
C SER A 355 -0.64 25.11 -13.82
N ILE A 356 -1.24 26.11 -13.18
CA ILE A 356 -0.52 27.35 -12.84
C ILE A 356 0.13 27.26 -11.46
N THR A 357 -0.58 26.75 -10.43
CA THR A 357 -0.15 26.91 -9.02
C THR A 357 -0.26 25.68 -8.16
N THR A 358 -1.25 24.83 -8.36
CA THR A 358 -1.63 23.81 -7.36
C THR A 358 -1.41 22.37 -7.77
N ASP A 359 -1.61 22.04 -9.03
CA ASP A 359 -1.42 20.70 -9.59
C ASP A 359 -0.06 20.61 -10.28
N LEU A 360 0.37 19.41 -10.64
CA LEU A 360 1.54 19.22 -11.50
C LEU A 360 1.21 19.72 -12.91
N SER A 361 2.18 20.27 -13.62
CA SER A 361 2.10 20.29 -15.08
C SER A 361 2.83 19.08 -15.64
N CYS A 362 2.32 18.52 -16.72
CA CYS A 362 2.90 17.35 -17.37
C CYS A 362 2.92 17.54 -18.88
N ALA A 363 4.04 17.19 -19.50
CA ALA A 363 4.17 17.04 -20.95
C ALA A 363 4.51 15.58 -21.29
N THR A 364 3.92 15.10 -22.38
CA THR A 364 4.03 13.71 -22.87
C THR A 364 4.53 13.71 -24.31
N LEU A 365 5.44 12.79 -24.62
CA LEU A 365 5.72 12.33 -26.00
C LEU A 365 5.28 10.88 -26.12
N LEU A 366 4.41 10.60 -27.07
CA LEU A 366 3.89 9.28 -27.40
C LEU A 366 4.48 8.84 -28.75
N PHE A 367 5.19 7.72 -28.72
CA PHE A 367 5.74 7.05 -29.90
C PHE A 367 4.97 5.75 -30.17
N VAL A 368 4.92 5.33 -31.41
CA VAL A 368 4.38 4.02 -31.81
C VAL A 368 5.44 3.30 -32.63
N ASP A 369 5.80 2.11 -32.21
CA ASP A 369 6.64 1.23 -33.02
C ASP A 369 5.77 0.53 -34.07
N PRO A 370 6.01 0.74 -35.37
CA PRO A 370 5.17 0.19 -36.42
C PRO A 370 5.27 -1.34 -36.52
N ASP A 371 6.40 -1.93 -36.09
CA ASP A 371 6.65 -3.38 -36.20
C ASP A 371 6.04 -4.16 -35.04
N THR A 372 6.17 -3.63 -33.82
CA THR A 372 5.71 -4.31 -32.58
C THR A 372 4.36 -3.81 -32.08
N GLU A 373 3.87 -2.69 -32.61
CA GLU A 373 2.71 -1.93 -32.12
C GLU A 373 2.84 -1.52 -30.64
N ILE A 374 4.04 -1.49 -30.08
CA ILE A 374 4.28 -0.99 -28.73
C ILE A 374 4.25 0.54 -28.76
N ARG A 375 3.60 1.12 -27.76
CA ARG A 375 3.56 2.55 -27.54
C ARG A 375 4.56 2.89 -26.46
N TYR A 376 5.48 3.79 -26.74
CA TYR A 376 6.43 4.29 -25.77
C TYR A 376 5.99 5.67 -25.32
N VAL A 377 5.99 5.89 -24.00
CA VAL A 377 5.53 7.13 -23.38
C VAL A 377 6.68 7.74 -22.59
N HIS A 378 7.15 8.88 -23.03
CA HIS A 378 8.14 9.69 -22.31
C HIS A 378 7.46 10.93 -21.74
N GLN A 379 7.61 11.16 -20.42
CA GLN A 379 6.97 12.27 -19.72
C GLN A 379 7.95 13.06 -18.88
N MET A 380 7.70 14.37 -18.80
CA MET A 380 8.34 15.28 -17.84
C MET A 380 7.27 16.03 -17.06
N TYR A 381 7.58 16.31 -15.80
CA TYR A 381 6.68 16.98 -14.87
C TYR A 381 7.32 18.25 -14.31
N TRP A 382 6.47 19.23 -13.92
CA TRP A 382 6.92 20.51 -13.34
C TRP A 382 6.11 20.83 -12.09
N LEU A 383 6.81 21.40 -11.11
CA LEU A 383 6.25 21.89 -9.85
C LEU A 383 6.96 23.21 -9.47
N PRO A 384 6.25 24.24 -8.91
CA PRO A 384 6.90 25.41 -8.37
C PRO A 384 7.85 25.08 -7.22
N GLN A 385 9.06 25.60 -7.26
CA GLN A 385 10.10 25.31 -6.24
C GLN A 385 9.67 25.69 -4.83
N ASP A 386 9.02 26.84 -4.64
CA ASP A 386 8.55 27.31 -3.35
C ASP A 386 7.48 26.39 -2.72
N ASN A 387 6.81 25.60 -3.56
CA ASN A 387 5.76 24.70 -3.12
C ASN A 387 6.26 23.26 -2.83
N LEU A 388 7.50 22.91 -3.19
CA LEU A 388 8.00 21.52 -3.10
C LEU A 388 7.84 20.95 -1.70
N GLN A 389 8.45 21.59 -0.70
CA GLN A 389 8.44 21.07 0.68
C GLN A 389 7.02 20.99 1.24
N LYS A 390 6.22 22.03 1.00
CA LYS A 390 4.81 22.07 1.41
C LYS A 390 4.02 20.93 0.77
N ARG A 391 4.25 20.62 -0.51
CA ARG A 391 3.57 19.52 -1.22
C ARG A 391 4.00 18.15 -0.72
N VAL A 392 5.29 17.94 -0.47
CA VAL A 392 5.78 16.71 0.16
C VAL A 392 5.07 16.47 1.50
N GLU A 393 4.89 17.51 2.31
CA GLU A 393 4.23 17.41 3.62
C GLU A 393 2.71 17.24 3.52
N GLU A 394 2.02 17.97 2.63
CA GLU A 394 0.55 17.94 2.50
C GLU A 394 0.03 16.71 1.74
N ASP A 395 0.67 16.37 0.63
CA ASP A 395 0.24 15.26 -0.24
C ASP A 395 0.85 13.93 0.24
N LYS A 396 1.93 13.97 1.04
CA LYS A 396 2.74 12.81 1.49
C LYS A 396 3.32 12.01 0.32
N ILE A 397 3.70 12.71 -0.73
CA ILE A 397 4.26 12.18 -1.95
C ILE A 397 5.72 12.62 -2.07
N PRO A 398 6.66 11.76 -2.48
CA PRO A 398 8.09 12.03 -2.52
C PRO A 398 8.50 12.85 -3.76
N TYR A 399 7.92 14.04 -3.92
CA TYR A 399 8.24 14.94 -5.05
C TYR A 399 9.71 15.33 -5.07
N ASP A 400 10.34 15.48 -3.90
CA ASP A 400 11.76 15.73 -3.70
C ASP A 400 12.62 14.62 -4.31
N LYS A 401 12.30 13.36 -4.04
CA LYS A 401 13.00 12.20 -4.61
C LYS A 401 12.80 12.09 -6.12
N TRP A 402 11.60 12.36 -6.61
CA TRP A 402 11.31 12.36 -8.04
C TRP A 402 12.07 13.46 -8.79
N HIS A 403 12.29 14.60 -8.13
CA HIS A 403 13.17 15.65 -8.65
C HIS A 403 14.63 15.19 -8.69
N GLU A 404 15.16 14.60 -7.61
CA GLU A 404 16.52 14.05 -7.55
C GLU A 404 16.75 12.96 -8.61
N GLN A 405 15.72 12.17 -8.93
CA GLN A 405 15.76 11.12 -9.95
C GLN A 405 15.57 11.62 -11.39
N GLY A 406 15.28 12.91 -11.57
CA GLY A 406 15.12 13.53 -12.89
C GLY A 406 13.74 13.37 -13.54
N TYR A 407 12.74 12.84 -12.81
CA TYR A 407 11.36 12.74 -13.33
C TYR A 407 10.56 14.04 -13.19
N LEU A 408 10.99 14.94 -12.31
CA LEU A 408 10.30 16.20 -11.99
C LEU A 408 11.29 17.37 -12.08
N ARG A 409 10.90 18.43 -12.79
CA ARG A 409 11.64 19.70 -12.85
C ARG A 409 10.99 20.73 -11.93
N LEU A 410 11.79 21.60 -11.33
CA LEU A 410 11.32 22.68 -10.48
C LEU A 410 11.38 24.01 -11.24
N CYS A 411 10.24 24.70 -11.30
CA CYS A 411 10.17 26.08 -11.81
C CYS A 411 10.49 27.07 -10.69
N SER A 412 11.18 28.16 -11.01
CA SER A 412 11.52 29.20 -10.03
C SER A 412 10.28 29.91 -9.49
N GLY A 413 10.21 30.12 -8.17
CA GLY A 413 9.11 30.83 -7.50
C GLY A 413 7.91 29.94 -7.17
N ASN A 414 6.71 30.54 -7.12
CA ASN A 414 5.47 29.92 -6.65
C ASN A 414 4.47 29.53 -7.74
N THR A 415 4.83 29.75 -9.02
CA THR A 415 4.02 29.41 -10.20
C THR A 415 4.84 28.63 -11.21
N ILE A 416 4.18 27.86 -12.07
CA ILE A 416 4.82 27.20 -13.19
C ILE A 416 4.93 28.20 -14.34
N ASP A 417 6.14 28.43 -14.82
CA ASP A 417 6.39 29.15 -16.07
C ASP A 417 6.27 28.16 -17.23
N TYR A 418 5.35 28.38 -18.12
CA TYR A 418 5.14 27.48 -19.25
C TYR A 418 6.29 27.49 -20.25
N SER A 419 7.16 28.53 -20.24
CA SER A 419 8.40 28.52 -21.01
C SER A 419 9.34 27.37 -20.62
N ASP A 420 9.32 26.92 -19.36
CA ASP A 420 10.07 25.72 -18.95
C ASP A 420 9.58 24.45 -19.67
N ILE A 421 8.29 24.40 -20.04
CA ILE A 421 7.69 23.31 -20.82
C ILE A 421 8.07 23.44 -22.31
N THR A 422 8.06 24.66 -22.82
CA THR A 422 8.55 24.96 -24.19
C THR A 422 10.01 24.53 -24.36
N ASP A 423 10.86 24.85 -23.37
CA ASP A 423 12.28 24.48 -23.39
C ASP A 423 12.46 22.96 -23.43
N TRP A 424 11.61 22.19 -22.74
CA TRP A 424 11.67 20.74 -22.81
C TRP A 424 11.29 20.19 -24.19
N PHE A 425 10.28 20.73 -24.86
CA PHE A 425 9.97 20.32 -26.23
C PHE A 425 11.08 20.70 -27.22
N LEU A 426 11.73 21.86 -27.01
CA LEU A 426 12.90 22.28 -27.80
C LEU A 426 14.13 21.39 -27.52
N GLU A 427 14.34 20.95 -26.27
CA GLU A 427 15.36 19.97 -25.89
C GLU A 427 15.14 18.64 -26.62
N MET A 428 13.89 18.13 -26.64
CA MET A 428 13.57 16.90 -27.37
C MET A 428 13.81 17.02 -28.87
N LEU A 429 13.47 18.18 -29.47
CA LEU A 429 13.69 18.44 -30.89
C LEU A 429 15.19 18.62 -31.23
N ASN A 430 15.91 19.43 -30.46
CA ASN A 430 17.24 19.87 -30.84
C ASN A 430 18.37 18.95 -30.34
N GLU A 431 18.21 18.35 -29.15
CA GLU A 431 19.25 17.52 -28.53
C GLU A 431 19.01 16.03 -28.78
N TYR A 432 17.74 15.60 -28.82
CA TYR A 432 17.39 14.20 -29.04
C TYR A 432 16.90 13.85 -30.42
N ASP A 433 16.79 14.86 -31.34
CA ASP A 433 16.30 14.68 -32.71
C ASP A 433 14.91 14.02 -32.78
N ILE A 434 14.01 14.40 -31.86
CA ILE A 434 12.65 13.89 -31.78
C ILE A 434 11.68 14.98 -32.23
N THR A 435 10.84 14.68 -33.23
CA THR A 435 9.92 15.66 -33.82
C THR A 435 8.47 15.39 -33.41
N PRO A 436 7.87 16.21 -32.52
CA PRO A 436 6.43 16.16 -32.28
C PRO A 436 5.66 16.68 -33.48
N LEU A 437 4.84 15.84 -34.15
CA LEU A 437 4.04 16.24 -35.32
C LEU A 437 2.85 17.11 -34.91
N TRP A 438 2.25 16.82 -33.79
CA TRP A 438 1.16 17.58 -33.18
C TRP A 438 1.33 17.53 -31.66
N ILE A 439 0.94 18.64 -30.98
CA ILE A 439 0.90 18.70 -29.52
C ILE A 439 -0.53 19.03 -29.10
N TYR A 440 -1.17 18.06 -28.43
CA TYR A 440 -2.53 18.18 -27.93
C TYR A 440 -2.52 18.70 -26.48
N TYR A 441 -3.41 19.66 -26.17
CA TYR A 441 -3.49 20.26 -24.83
C TYR A 441 -4.94 20.62 -24.48
N ASP A 442 -5.26 20.66 -23.16
CA ASP A 442 -6.63 20.85 -22.70
C ASP A 442 -6.95 22.24 -22.11
N ASN A 443 -5.95 23.04 -21.74
CA ASN A 443 -6.14 24.23 -20.93
C ASN A 443 -6.60 25.45 -21.73
N TYR A 444 -7.73 26.02 -21.29
CA TYR A 444 -8.26 27.28 -21.84
C TYR A 444 -7.36 28.49 -21.57
N SER A 445 -6.58 28.50 -20.47
CA SER A 445 -5.72 29.62 -20.06
C SER A 445 -4.32 29.61 -20.67
N ALA A 446 -3.99 28.62 -21.48
CA ALA A 446 -2.66 28.42 -22.06
C ALA A 446 -2.36 29.26 -23.32
N ARG A 447 -3.12 30.33 -23.61
CA ARG A 447 -3.02 31.06 -24.87
C ARG A 447 -1.61 31.58 -25.14
N TYR A 448 -0.94 32.19 -24.15
CA TYR A 448 0.41 32.72 -24.33
C TYR A 448 1.43 31.60 -24.59
N TRP A 449 1.28 30.45 -23.94
CA TRP A 449 2.11 29.29 -24.20
C TRP A 449 1.90 28.73 -25.62
N VAL A 450 0.67 28.69 -26.07
CA VAL A 450 0.35 28.27 -27.46
C VAL A 450 0.98 29.20 -28.48
N ASP A 451 0.82 30.52 -28.30
CA ASP A 451 1.44 31.53 -29.20
C ASP A 451 2.97 31.37 -29.22
N GLU A 452 3.61 31.06 -28.09
CA GLU A 452 5.04 30.80 -27.97
C GLU A 452 5.45 29.50 -28.70
N MET A 453 4.77 28.39 -28.44
CA MET A 453 5.04 27.09 -29.10
C MET A 453 4.87 27.18 -30.65
N GLU A 454 3.82 27.86 -31.09
CA GLU A 454 3.59 28.09 -32.55
C GLU A 454 4.69 28.96 -33.15
N ALA A 455 5.23 29.95 -32.42
CA ALA A 455 6.36 30.76 -32.88
C ALA A 455 7.64 29.91 -33.08
N TYR A 456 7.82 28.84 -32.32
CA TYR A 456 8.89 27.86 -32.55
C TYR A 456 8.56 26.81 -33.61
N GLY A 457 7.36 26.85 -34.20
CA GLY A 457 6.95 25.98 -35.31
C GLY A 457 6.23 24.70 -34.88
N PHE A 458 5.91 24.54 -33.62
CA PHE A 458 5.11 23.40 -33.14
C PHE A 458 3.64 23.55 -33.56
N LYS A 459 3.01 22.45 -33.91
CA LYS A 459 1.60 22.43 -34.31
C LYS A 459 0.73 22.12 -33.10
N MET A 460 0.09 23.14 -32.53
CA MET A 460 -0.72 23.08 -31.35
C MET A 460 -2.18 22.74 -31.65
N ILE A 461 -2.76 21.76 -30.99
CA ILE A 461 -4.16 21.34 -31.18
C ILE A 461 -4.85 21.24 -29.82
N ARG A 462 -5.93 22.00 -29.67
CA ARG A 462 -6.70 21.98 -28.43
C ARG A 462 -7.62 20.76 -28.34
N THR A 463 -7.47 19.95 -27.26
CA THR A 463 -8.39 18.88 -26.92
C THR A 463 -9.68 19.44 -26.33
N GLN A 464 -10.82 19.06 -26.91
CA GLN A 464 -12.12 19.40 -26.33
C GLN A 464 -12.41 18.43 -25.19
N GLN A 465 -12.62 18.98 -23.98
CA GLN A 465 -12.95 18.18 -22.82
C GLN A 465 -14.37 17.60 -22.89
N GLY A 466 -14.54 16.37 -22.41
CA GLY A 466 -15.82 15.69 -22.31
C GLY A 466 -15.87 14.31 -22.97
N ALA A 467 -16.91 13.56 -22.64
CA ALA A 467 -17.05 12.15 -23.00
C ALA A 467 -17.01 11.89 -24.52
N ARG A 468 -17.48 12.84 -25.32
CA ARG A 468 -17.49 12.70 -26.80
C ARG A 468 -16.10 12.59 -27.39
N THR A 469 -15.13 13.34 -26.85
CA THR A 469 -13.74 13.37 -27.35
C THR A 469 -12.87 12.34 -26.62
N LEU A 470 -13.00 12.24 -25.29
CA LEU A 470 -12.07 11.51 -24.45
C LEU A 470 -12.41 10.03 -24.30
N SER A 471 -13.70 9.63 -24.45
CA SER A 471 -14.13 8.28 -24.10
C SER A 471 -13.43 7.19 -24.90
N LEU A 472 -13.40 7.30 -26.22
CA LEU A 472 -12.84 6.25 -27.07
C LEU A 472 -11.30 6.17 -26.98
N PRO A 473 -10.56 7.32 -27.02
CA PRO A 473 -9.13 7.31 -26.74
C PRO A 473 -8.78 6.71 -25.36
N MET A 474 -9.55 7.03 -24.31
CA MET A 474 -9.36 6.47 -22.97
C MET A 474 -9.61 4.97 -22.91
N GLN A 475 -10.64 4.46 -23.60
CA GLN A 475 -10.89 3.02 -23.70
C GLN A 475 -9.74 2.30 -24.42
N ASN A 476 -9.22 2.87 -25.53
CA ASN A 476 -8.08 2.33 -26.26
C ASN A 476 -6.81 2.32 -25.40
N MET A 477 -6.52 3.42 -24.70
CA MET A 477 -5.40 3.53 -23.78
C MET A 477 -5.49 2.48 -22.66
N GLY A 478 -6.68 2.27 -22.10
CA GLY A 478 -6.91 1.23 -21.11
C GLY A 478 -6.69 -0.19 -21.64
N ALA A 479 -7.19 -0.46 -22.84
CA ALA A 479 -6.99 -1.75 -23.50
C ALA A 479 -5.50 -2.03 -23.82
N ASP A 480 -4.75 -1.00 -24.17
CA ASP A 480 -3.32 -1.09 -24.44
C ASP A 480 -2.51 -1.33 -23.17
N LEU A 481 -2.87 -0.68 -22.04
CA LEU A 481 -2.28 -0.96 -20.74
C LEU A 481 -2.55 -2.41 -20.31
N GLN A 482 -3.78 -2.89 -20.41
CA GLN A 482 -4.17 -4.26 -20.08
C GLN A 482 -3.45 -5.33 -20.89
N LYS A 483 -3.05 -4.99 -22.12
CA LYS A 483 -2.31 -5.88 -23.01
C LYS A 483 -0.79 -5.73 -22.91
N ASN A 484 -0.30 -4.91 -21.97
CA ASN A 484 1.12 -4.53 -21.85
C ASN A 484 1.72 -3.94 -23.15
N LYS A 485 0.91 -3.23 -23.93
CA LYS A 485 1.34 -2.54 -25.16
C LYS A 485 1.86 -1.12 -24.91
N ILE A 486 1.86 -0.64 -23.67
CA ILE A 486 2.40 0.68 -23.31
C ILE A 486 3.62 0.48 -22.42
N ASN A 487 4.77 0.93 -22.92
CA ASN A 487 5.98 1.09 -22.14
C ASN A 487 6.14 2.57 -21.76
N TYR A 488 5.95 2.88 -20.50
CA TYR A 488 6.07 4.24 -19.95
C TYR A 488 7.36 4.45 -19.15
N ASN A 489 8.41 3.69 -19.49
CA ASN A 489 9.75 3.78 -18.88
C ASN A 489 9.74 3.60 -17.36
N ASN A 490 8.84 2.77 -16.83
CA ASN A 490 8.63 2.57 -15.38
C ASN A 490 8.54 3.88 -14.59
N ASN A 491 8.06 4.98 -15.21
CA ASN A 491 7.98 6.31 -14.60
C ASN A 491 7.08 6.28 -13.35
N PRO A 492 7.61 6.57 -12.15
CA PRO A 492 6.88 6.45 -10.91
C PRO A 492 5.73 7.46 -10.78
N ILE A 493 5.86 8.64 -11.41
CA ILE A 493 4.83 9.68 -11.36
C ILE A 493 3.64 9.27 -12.24
N LEU A 494 3.88 8.77 -13.46
CA LEU A 494 2.79 8.29 -14.32
C LEU A 494 2.09 7.07 -13.68
N LYS A 495 2.85 6.13 -13.13
CA LYS A 495 2.30 4.99 -12.41
C LYS A 495 1.38 5.43 -11.27
N TRP A 496 1.79 6.43 -10.50
CA TRP A 496 0.97 7.03 -9.46
C TRP A 496 -0.27 7.74 -10.02
N CYS A 497 -0.14 8.54 -11.10
CA CYS A 497 -1.27 9.20 -11.76
C CYS A 497 -2.30 8.18 -12.30
N LEU A 498 -1.87 7.12 -12.96
CA LEU A 498 -2.74 6.03 -13.43
C LEU A 498 -3.50 5.37 -12.29
N THR A 499 -2.84 5.11 -11.15
CA THR A 499 -3.47 4.57 -9.94
C THR A 499 -4.52 5.51 -9.35
N ASN A 500 -4.31 6.82 -9.48
CA ASN A 500 -5.23 7.85 -9.00
C ASN A 500 -6.41 8.12 -9.95
N THR A 501 -6.33 7.63 -11.18
CA THR A 501 -7.35 7.87 -12.19
C THR A 501 -8.56 6.98 -11.96
N GLY A 502 -9.71 7.57 -11.81
CA GLY A 502 -11.02 6.93 -11.87
C GLY A 502 -11.74 7.27 -13.16
N VAL A 503 -12.91 6.67 -13.36
CA VAL A 503 -13.80 6.97 -14.47
C VAL A 503 -15.18 7.31 -13.97
N GLU A 504 -15.79 8.30 -14.61
CA GLU A 504 -17.21 8.53 -14.57
C GLU A 504 -17.82 8.04 -15.88
N THR A 505 -18.86 7.23 -15.76
CA THR A 505 -19.55 6.66 -16.93
C THR A 505 -20.90 7.35 -17.11
N ASP A 506 -21.16 7.89 -18.30
CA ASP A 506 -22.45 8.46 -18.64
C ASP A 506 -23.50 7.37 -18.95
N ARG A 507 -24.76 7.79 -19.17
CA ARG A 507 -25.90 6.87 -19.46
C ARG A 507 -25.71 6.08 -20.78
N ASN A 508 -24.82 6.51 -21.64
CA ASN A 508 -24.54 5.88 -22.94
C ASN A 508 -23.32 4.95 -22.87
N GLY A 509 -22.68 4.81 -21.68
CA GLY A 509 -21.48 4.01 -21.51
C GLY A 509 -20.17 4.71 -21.89
N ASN A 510 -20.21 6.02 -22.18
CA ASN A 510 -19.00 6.78 -22.39
C ASN A 510 -18.30 7.08 -21.06
N ILE A 511 -16.98 7.06 -21.07
CA ILE A 511 -16.16 7.29 -19.88
C ILE A 511 -15.36 8.59 -19.98
N VAL A 512 -15.17 9.25 -18.86
CA VAL A 512 -14.24 10.39 -18.72
C VAL A 512 -13.36 10.19 -17.49
N PRO A 513 -12.11 10.67 -17.50
CA PRO A 513 -11.24 10.57 -16.35
C PRO A 513 -11.72 11.47 -15.21
N ILE A 514 -11.67 10.96 -13.99
CA ILE A 514 -11.92 11.72 -12.75
C ILE A 514 -10.82 11.43 -11.73
N LYS A 515 -10.59 12.37 -10.80
CA LYS A 515 -9.73 12.14 -9.63
C LYS A 515 -10.43 11.14 -8.72
N ASN A 516 -9.88 9.93 -8.60
CA ASN A 516 -10.49 8.85 -7.83
C ASN A 516 -10.54 9.21 -6.34
N GLN A 517 -11.73 9.28 -5.73
CA GLN A 517 -12.02 9.42 -4.29
C GLN A 517 -11.57 10.72 -3.58
N SER A 518 -10.70 11.56 -4.14
CA SER A 518 -10.25 12.78 -3.48
C SER A 518 -9.80 13.83 -4.49
N PRO A 519 -10.19 15.10 -4.31
CA PRO A 519 -9.68 16.21 -5.12
C PRO A 519 -8.17 16.42 -5.00
N LYS A 520 -7.55 15.87 -3.95
CA LYS A 520 -6.09 15.96 -3.72
C LYS A 520 -5.28 14.99 -4.59
N ARG A 521 -5.91 14.01 -5.22
CA ARG A 521 -5.21 13.06 -6.09
C ARG A 521 -4.88 13.69 -7.42
N ARG A 522 -3.67 13.47 -7.86
CA ARG A 522 -3.17 13.97 -9.13
C ARG A 522 -3.36 12.93 -10.22
N ILE A 523 -3.86 13.38 -11.38
CA ILE A 523 -4.02 12.56 -12.58
C ILE A 523 -3.39 13.23 -13.80
N ASP A 524 -2.60 14.27 -13.57
CA ASP A 524 -2.03 15.16 -14.60
C ASP A 524 -1.20 14.36 -15.63
N GLY A 525 -0.43 13.36 -15.19
CA GLY A 525 0.29 12.47 -16.12
C GLY A 525 -0.65 11.61 -16.98
N THR A 526 -1.77 11.14 -16.40
CA THR A 526 -2.78 10.39 -17.16
C THR A 526 -3.52 11.31 -18.15
N ALA A 527 -3.85 12.54 -17.75
CA ALA A 527 -4.53 13.52 -18.58
C ALA A 527 -3.65 13.93 -19.77
N SER A 528 -2.39 14.28 -19.52
CA SER A 528 -1.41 14.59 -20.58
C SER A 528 -1.20 13.43 -21.56
N MET A 529 -1.13 12.18 -21.04
CA MET A 529 -1.04 10.98 -21.89
C MET A 529 -2.32 10.76 -22.70
N LEU A 530 -3.50 11.03 -22.12
CA LEU A 530 -4.79 10.93 -22.82
C LEU A 530 -4.89 11.95 -23.94
N ASP A 531 -4.40 13.18 -23.75
CA ASP A 531 -4.35 14.18 -24.83
C ASP A 531 -3.48 13.70 -26.00
N ALA A 532 -2.33 13.08 -25.74
CA ALA A 532 -1.53 12.45 -26.79
C ALA A 532 -2.27 11.29 -27.47
N TYR A 533 -3.06 10.49 -26.73
CA TYR A 533 -3.89 9.42 -27.27
C TYR A 533 -5.06 9.94 -28.14
N VAL A 534 -5.63 11.11 -27.80
CA VAL A 534 -6.59 11.80 -28.68
C VAL A 534 -5.91 12.13 -30.00
N GLY A 535 -4.69 12.67 -29.95
CA GLY A 535 -3.90 12.97 -31.14
C GLY A 535 -3.59 11.73 -31.98
N LEU A 536 -3.25 10.63 -31.35
CA LEU A 536 -3.03 9.34 -32.02
C LEU A 536 -4.31 8.83 -32.69
N PHE A 537 -5.44 8.92 -32.00
CA PHE A 537 -6.73 8.49 -32.51
C PHE A 537 -7.18 9.31 -33.72
N ASP A 538 -7.04 10.65 -33.65
CA ASP A 538 -7.46 11.56 -34.69
C ASP A 538 -6.61 11.47 -35.95
N ASN A 539 -5.31 11.15 -35.82
CA ASN A 539 -4.33 11.23 -36.93
C ASN A 539 -3.59 9.91 -37.19
N PHE A 540 -4.12 8.77 -36.76
CA PHE A 540 -3.41 7.47 -36.78
C PHE A 540 -2.79 7.14 -38.16
N GLU A 541 -3.59 7.24 -39.24
CA GLU A 541 -3.08 6.96 -40.59
C GLU A 541 -2.00 7.96 -41.08
N GLN A 542 -2.14 9.23 -40.71
CA GLN A 542 -1.17 10.25 -41.07
C GLN A 542 0.14 10.08 -40.30
N PHE A 543 0.02 9.70 -39.04
CA PHE A 543 1.18 9.44 -38.19
C PHE A 543 1.99 8.24 -38.70
N LEU A 544 1.34 7.12 -39.03
CA LEU A 544 2.02 5.95 -39.61
C LEU A 544 2.67 6.22 -40.99
N ARG A 545 2.12 7.14 -41.78
CA ARG A 545 2.74 7.50 -43.06
C ARG A 545 3.95 8.43 -42.92
N ALA A 546 4.08 9.13 -41.80
CA ALA A 546 5.21 10.01 -41.51
C ALA A 546 6.43 9.22 -40.99
N MET A 547 6.17 8.10 -40.33
CA MET A 547 7.19 7.15 -39.87
C MET A 547 7.75 6.34 -41.05
#